data_88b984b90640a620d256f3af370ccd22
#
_entry.id   88b984b90640a620d256f3af370ccd22
#
_cell.length_a   1.000
_cell.length_b   1.000
_cell.length_c   1.000
_cell.angle_alpha   90.00
_cell.angle_beta   90.00
_cell.angle_gamma   90.00
#
_symmetry.space_group_name_H-M   'P 1'
#
loop_
_entity.id
_entity.type
_entity.pdbx_description
1 polymer ?
#
loop_
_entity_poly.entity_id
_entity_poly.type
_entity_poly.pdbx_seq_one_letter_code
_entity_poly.pdbx_strand_id
1 'polypeptide(L)'
;MLVSDFDFYLPEELIAQEALADRSSSRLLHLSRSTVNFEDRKFVDFPSLLRSGDLLVLNSSRVFPARLYGHRAGLHAQPVSPRNPAARDFLHGRVEVMLTRQIGPQEWQALVRPGRKIGVGEKIFFSAADSARALAAPVSAASPSEPNDPGSAALAQAAELTAEVIGRGEFGERTLRFEPVPNFFATVEKLGHVPLPPYIAREDRPEDRERYQTVYARAEAIGSVAAPTAGLHFTPQILADIRERGVEIAELTLHVGLGTFQPVHVENVEEHKLHRESFSISDAAARQINRALAEKRRVVAVGTTTVRTLEFAASQNALSSAGTATVSAGAGEADIFIYPGFKFRVVSALLTNFHLPKSTLLMLASAFAGRENVLKAYAHAVEEKYRFFSYGDCMFVE
;
A
#
# COMPACT_ATOMS: atom_id res chain seq x y z
N MET A 1 8.24 14.62 20.31
CA MET A 1 8.84 13.26 20.19
C MET A 1 9.67 13.25 18.93
N LEU A 2 10.89 12.66 18.97
CA LEU A 2 11.74 12.63 17.79
C LEU A 2 11.47 11.40 16.93
N VAL A 3 11.60 11.55 15.62
CA VAL A 3 11.52 10.43 14.67
C VAL A 3 12.64 9.42 14.95
N SER A 4 13.82 9.89 15.40
CA SER A 4 14.93 9.03 15.83
C SER A 4 14.60 8.14 17.03
N ASP A 5 13.59 8.46 17.84
CA ASP A 5 13.12 7.61 18.95
C ASP A 5 12.54 6.27 18.49
N PHE A 6 12.26 6.14 17.17
CA PHE A 6 11.72 4.94 16.51
C PHE A 6 12.77 4.28 15.61
N ASP A 7 14.03 4.53 15.87
CA ASP A 7 15.13 3.89 15.14
C ASP A 7 15.50 2.55 15.76
N PHE A 8 15.88 1.60 14.94
CA PHE A 8 16.48 0.34 15.34
C PHE A 8 17.34 -0.20 14.20
N TYR A 9 18.30 -1.03 14.53
CA TYR A 9 19.13 -1.69 13.52
C TYR A 9 18.35 -2.79 12.82
N LEU A 10 18.23 -2.71 11.50
CA LEU A 10 17.60 -3.72 10.64
C LEU A 10 18.59 -4.14 9.55
N PRO A 11 19.09 -5.38 9.58
CA PRO A 11 19.90 -5.94 8.51
C PRO A 11 19.08 -6.04 7.20
N GLU A 12 19.68 -5.65 6.07
CA GLU A 12 19.00 -5.66 4.76
C GLU A 12 18.54 -7.05 4.34
N GLU A 13 19.28 -8.09 4.71
CA GLU A 13 18.96 -9.49 4.42
C GLU A 13 17.67 -9.98 5.09
N LEU A 14 17.20 -9.29 6.11
CA LEU A 14 15.93 -9.61 6.76
C LEU A 14 14.72 -8.99 6.03
N ILE A 15 14.95 -8.09 5.08
CA ILE A 15 13.88 -7.51 4.26
C ILE A 15 13.43 -8.53 3.21
N ALA A 16 12.23 -9.05 3.35
CA ALA A 16 11.71 -10.10 2.50
C ALA A 16 11.52 -9.62 1.04
N GLN A 17 12.24 -10.23 0.11
CA GLN A 17 12.15 -9.91 -1.32
C GLN A 17 11.08 -10.74 -2.04
N GLU A 18 10.67 -11.87 -1.46
CA GLU A 18 9.71 -12.81 -2.04
C GLU A 18 8.72 -13.31 -1.00
N ALA A 19 7.49 -13.57 -1.44
CA ALA A 19 6.49 -14.23 -0.62
C ALA A 19 6.89 -15.70 -0.35
N LEU A 20 6.52 -16.22 0.81
CA LEU A 20 6.63 -17.65 1.09
C LEU A 20 5.72 -18.45 0.15
N ALA A 21 6.06 -19.68 -0.17
CA ALA A 21 5.23 -20.54 -1.02
C ALA A 21 3.83 -20.73 -0.43
N ASP A 22 3.76 -21.01 0.88
CA ASP A 22 2.51 -21.03 1.64
C ASP A 22 2.38 -19.76 2.47
N ARG A 23 1.23 -19.04 2.32
CA ARG A 23 0.93 -17.80 3.03
C ARG A 23 0.90 -17.97 4.55
N SER A 24 0.37 -19.11 5.02
CA SER A 24 0.18 -19.41 6.43
C SER A 24 1.45 -19.88 7.16
N SER A 25 2.52 -20.16 6.42
CA SER A 25 3.80 -20.63 6.99
C SER A 25 4.67 -19.50 7.58
N SER A 26 4.26 -18.22 7.45
CA SER A 26 4.96 -17.10 8.07
C SER A 26 4.99 -17.23 9.60
N ARG A 27 6.04 -16.67 10.20
CA ARG A 27 6.15 -16.57 11.67
C ARG A 27 5.23 -15.47 12.18
N LEU A 28 4.78 -15.63 13.41
CA LEU A 28 3.95 -14.66 14.13
C LEU A 28 4.56 -14.41 15.49
N LEU A 29 4.88 -13.17 15.81
CA LEU A 29 5.27 -12.77 17.15
C LEU A 29 4.03 -12.30 17.91
N HIS A 30 3.62 -13.03 18.93
CA HIS A 30 2.50 -12.66 19.79
C HIS A 30 2.99 -11.78 20.94
N LEU A 31 2.55 -10.52 20.99
CA LEU A 31 2.91 -9.53 22.01
C LEU A 31 1.71 -9.21 22.89
N SER A 32 1.80 -9.53 24.18
CA SER A 32 0.84 -9.09 25.18
C SER A 32 1.22 -7.73 25.76
N ARG A 33 0.33 -6.74 25.61
CA ARG A 33 0.54 -5.39 26.15
C ARG A 33 0.48 -5.34 27.67
N SER A 34 -0.30 -6.22 28.28
CA SER A 34 -0.53 -6.23 29.73
C SER A 34 0.64 -6.83 30.52
N THR A 35 1.28 -7.86 29.98
CA THR A 35 2.39 -8.57 30.64
C THR A 35 3.76 -8.17 30.09
N VAL A 36 3.80 -7.44 28.98
CA VAL A 36 5.02 -7.08 28.27
C VAL A 36 5.84 -8.32 27.86
N ASN A 37 5.15 -9.41 27.61
CA ASN A 37 5.72 -10.68 27.18
C ASN A 37 5.40 -10.91 25.70
N PHE A 38 6.31 -11.59 25.01
CA PHE A 38 6.10 -12.01 23.62
C PHE A 38 6.49 -13.47 23.44
N GLU A 39 5.80 -14.14 22.51
CA GLU A 39 5.97 -15.54 22.20
C GLU A 39 6.12 -15.74 20.70
N ASP A 40 7.07 -16.58 20.31
CA ASP A 40 7.25 -17.02 18.92
C ASP A 40 6.21 -18.07 18.55
N ARG A 41 5.48 -17.80 17.47
CA ARG A 41 4.43 -18.65 16.92
C ARG A 41 4.52 -18.72 15.40
N LYS A 42 3.64 -19.50 14.79
CA LYS A 42 3.40 -19.48 13.35
C LYS A 42 2.03 -18.86 13.05
N PHE A 43 1.85 -18.29 11.86
CA PHE A 43 0.58 -17.67 11.50
C PHE A 43 -0.58 -18.69 11.47
N VAL A 44 -0.29 -19.96 11.18
CA VAL A 44 -1.30 -21.04 11.27
C VAL A 44 -1.95 -21.13 12.66
N ASP A 45 -1.27 -20.68 13.71
CA ASP A 45 -1.77 -20.65 15.08
C ASP A 45 -2.67 -19.45 15.38
N PHE A 46 -2.72 -18.44 14.49
CA PHE A 46 -3.46 -17.18 14.70
C PHE A 46 -4.93 -17.39 15.08
N PRO A 47 -5.69 -18.33 14.47
CA PRO A 47 -7.06 -18.60 14.92
C PRO A 47 -7.16 -18.95 16.41
N SER A 48 -6.14 -19.60 17.00
CA SER A 48 -6.12 -19.97 18.42
C SER A 48 -5.95 -18.79 19.38
N LEU A 49 -5.43 -17.66 18.91
CA LEU A 49 -5.26 -16.42 19.67
C LEU A 49 -6.54 -15.58 19.70
N LEU A 50 -7.50 -15.90 18.83
CA LEU A 50 -8.81 -15.24 18.79
C LEU A 50 -9.79 -15.92 19.74
N ARG A 51 -10.74 -15.15 20.26
CA ARG A 51 -11.76 -15.58 21.23
C ARG A 51 -13.12 -15.63 20.53
N SER A 52 -13.95 -16.57 20.91
CA SER A 52 -15.35 -16.56 20.47
C SER A 52 -16.00 -15.22 20.82
N GLY A 53 -16.70 -14.64 19.88
CA GLY A 53 -17.30 -13.31 19.98
C GLY A 53 -16.40 -12.15 19.56
N ASP A 54 -15.11 -12.33 19.27
CA ASP A 54 -14.28 -11.29 18.67
C ASP A 54 -14.87 -10.84 17.33
N LEU A 55 -14.59 -9.60 16.96
CA LEU A 55 -14.84 -9.08 15.61
C LEU A 55 -13.50 -8.83 14.92
N LEU A 56 -13.20 -9.63 13.90
CA LEU A 56 -12.03 -9.44 13.02
C LEU A 56 -12.39 -8.49 11.89
N VAL A 57 -11.66 -7.38 11.74
CA VAL A 57 -11.92 -6.38 10.69
C VAL A 57 -10.80 -6.41 9.66
N LEU A 58 -11.18 -6.62 8.39
CA LEU A 58 -10.30 -6.77 7.24
C LEU A 58 -10.43 -5.59 6.27
N ASN A 59 -9.33 -5.25 5.59
CA ASN A 59 -9.36 -4.34 4.44
C ASN A 59 -9.45 -5.16 3.15
N SER A 60 -10.60 -5.15 2.49
CA SER A 60 -10.92 -5.92 1.28
C SER A 60 -10.51 -5.22 -0.02
N SER A 61 -9.72 -4.13 0.03
CA SER A 61 -9.28 -3.43 -1.17
C SER A 61 -8.47 -4.34 -2.10
N ARG A 62 -8.62 -4.10 -3.41
CA ARG A 62 -7.92 -4.84 -4.45
C ARG A 62 -6.83 -3.98 -5.08
N VAL A 63 -5.62 -4.51 -5.14
CA VAL A 63 -4.50 -3.90 -5.86
C VAL A 63 -4.73 -4.07 -7.36
N PHE A 64 -4.47 -3.02 -8.14
CA PHE A 64 -4.42 -3.10 -9.59
C PHE A 64 -2.98 -2.86 -10.07
N PRO A 65 -2.60 -3.31 -11.28
CA PRO A 65 -1.24 -3.16 -11.79
C PRO A 65 -0.97 -1.71 -12.20
N ALA A 66 -0.82 -0.84 -11.21
CA ALA A 66 -0.79 0.62 -11.32
C ALA A 66 0.50 1.17 -11.95
N ARG A 67 1.53 0.33 -12.17
CA ARG A 67 2.80 0.75 -12.77
C ARG A 67 2.75 0.51 -14.27
N LEU A 68 2.84 1.59 -15.05
CA LEU A 68 2.81 1.58 -16.50
C LEU A 68 4.17 2.01 -17.07
N TYR A 69 4.58 1.39 -18.15
CA TYR A 69 5.74 1.79 -18.92
C TYR A 69 5.32 2.23 -20.30
N GLY A 70 5.86 3.35 -20.75
CA GLY A 70 5.51 3.94 -22.02
C GLY A 70 6.60 4.87 -22.56
N HIS A 71 6.27 5.58 -23.61
CA HIS A 71 7.14 6.55 -24.27
C HIS A 71 6.45 7.92 -24.32
N ARG A 72 7.23 9.00 -24.14
CA ARG A 72 6.73 10.35 -24.31
C ARG A 72 6.73 10.79 -25.77
N ALA A 73 5.81 11.67 -26.14
CA ALA A 73 5.75 12.27 -27.48
C ALA A 73 6.92 13.22 -27.78
N GLY A 74 7.52 13.83 -26.76
CA GLY A 74 8.64 14.75 -26.90
C GLY A 74 8.26 16.16 -27.31
N LEU A 75 7.03 16.62 -27.01
CA LEU A 75 6.48 17.93 -27.43
C LEU A 75 7.31 19.14 -26.96
N HIS A 76 7.99 19.01 -25.84
CA HIS A 76 8.84 20.08 -25.27
C HIS A 76 10.34 19.81 -25.41
N ALA A 77 10.72 18.84 -26.27
CA ALA A 77 12.11 18.60 -26.56
C ALA A 77 12.67 19.75 -27.43
N GLN A 78 13.82 20.29 -27.06
CA GLN A 78 14.51 21.25 -27.90
C GLN A 78 14.83 20.62 -29.28
N PRO A 79 14.78 21.37 -30.40
CA PRO A 79 15.14 20.85 -31.68
C PRO A 79 16.53 20.25 -31.65
N VAL A 80 16.68 19.06 -32.24
CA VAL A 80 17.96 18.36 -32.29
C VAL A 80 19.02 19.26 -32.94
N SER A 81 20.01 19.65 -32.16
CA SER A 81 21.16 20.34 -32.74
C SER A 81 21.99 19.35 -33.55
N PRO A 82 22.37 19.66 -34.80
CA PRO A 82 23.29 18.84 -35.57
C PRO A 82 24.63 18.60 -34.87
N ARG A 83 24.96 19.46 -33.89
CA ARG A 83 26.19 19.38 -33.09
C ARG A 83 26.12 18.51 -31.86
N ASN A 84 24.93 18.00 -31.50
CA ASN A 84 24.73 17.11 -30.34
C ASN A 84 23.80 15.95 -30.68
N PRO A 85 24.32 14.86 -31.27
CA PRO A 85 23.51 13.66 -31.63
C PRO A 85 22.82 13.01 -30.44
N ALA A 86 23.40 13.09 -29.23
CA ALA A 86 22.81 12.55 -28.01
C ALA A 86 21.47 13.23 -27.64
N ALA A 87 21.14 14.40 -28.20
CA ALA A 87 19.85 15.04 -27.97
C ALA A 87 18.67 14.26 -28.59
N ARG A 88 18.93 13.39 -29.58
CA ARG A 88 17.89 12.54 -30.21
C ARG A 88 17.35 11.47 -29.27
N ASP A 89 18.19 10.89 -28.44
CA ASP A 89 17.85 9.77 -27.58
C ASP A 89 16.88 10.13 -26.44
N PHE A 90 16.66 11.42 -26.21
CA PHE A 90 15.77 11.92 -25.17
C PHE A 90 14.39 12.33 -25.67
N LEU A 91 14.13 12.36 -26.98
CA LEU A 91 12.85 12.82 -27.55
C LEU A 91 11.71 11.84 -27.25
N HIS A 92 11.97 10.55 -27.37
CA HIS A 92 11.01 9.46 -27.19
C HIS A 92 11.39 8.55 -26.02
N GLY A 93 12.10 9.10 -25.02
CA GLY A 93 12.59 8.35 -23.89
C GLY A 93 11.50 7.60 -23.15
N ARG A 94 11.85 6.41 -22.68
CA ARG A 94 10.99 5.58 -21.85
C ARG A 94 10.57 6.31 -20.58
N VAL A 95 9.32 6.11 -20.18
CA VAL A 95 8.68 6.74 -19.03
C VAL A 95 8.06 5.65 -18.17
N GLU A 96 8.34 5.70 -16.88
CA GLU A 96 7.59 4.95 -15.87
C GLU A 96 6.53 5.86 -15.28
N VAL A 97 5.30 5.39 -15.25
CA VAL A 97 4.14 6.05 -14.65
C VAL A 97 3.58 5.14 -13.58
N MET A 98 3.57 5.60 -12.34
CA MET A 98 2.92 4.92 -11.22
C MET A 98 1.65 5.68 -10.86
N LEU A 99 0.50 5.14 -11.21
CA LEU A 99 -0.80 5.69 -10.83
C LEU A 99 -0.94 5.62 -9.30
N THR A 100 -1.33 6.73 -8.67
CA THR A 100 -1.39 6.80 -7.20
C THR A 100 -2.81 7.03 -6.69
N ARG A 101 -3.61 7.82 -7.39
CA ARG A 101 -4.97 8.17 -6.98
C ARG A 101 -5.80 8.59 -8.18
N GLN A 102 -7.01 8.06 -8.26
CA GLN A 102 -8.01 8.55 -9.20
C GLN A 102 -8.67 9.82 -8.64
N ILE A 103 -8.70 10.90 -9.44
CA ILE A 103 -9.28 12.19 -9.05
C ILE A 103 -10.48 12.58 -9.93
N GLY A 104 -10.69 11.86 -11.01
CA GLY A 104 -11.82 12.00 -11.93
C GLY A 104 -11.98 10.75 -12.79
N PRO A 105 -13.03 10.65 -13.60
CA PRO A 105 -13.30 9.45 -14.41
C PRO A 105 -12.12 9.02 -15.30
N GLN A 106 -11.32 9.98 -15.78
CA GLN A 106 -10.16 9.77 -16.64
C GLN A 106 -8.92 10.45 -16.09
N GLU A 107 -8.98 11.03 -14.90
CA GLU A 107 -7.91 11.83 -14.33
C GLU A 107 -7.29 11.11 -13.12
N TRP A 108 -5.96 11.05 -13.13
CA TRP A 108 -5.17 10.36 -12.13
C TRP A 108 -4.01 11.22 -11.65
N GLN A 109 -3.77 11.18 -10.37
CA GLN A 109 -2.46 11.51 -9.83
C GLN A 109 -1.51 10.34 -10.07
N ALA A 110 -0.27 10.66 -10.44
CA ALA A 110 0.75 9.67 -10.74
C ALA A 110 2.14 10.18 -10.40
N LEU A 111 3.04 9.30 -9.97
CA LEU A 111 4.46 9.56 -9.96
C LEU A 111 5.04 9.19 -11.33
N VAL A 112 5.85 10.10 -11.89
CA VAL A 112 6.39 9.92 -13.25
C VAL A 112 7.91 10.01 -13.21
N ARG A 113 8.58 9.05 -13.85
CA ARG A 113 10.04 8.99 -14.00
C ARG A 113 10.44 8.86 -15.47
N PRO A 114 11.40 9.70 -15.95
CA PRO A 114 12.10 10.81 -15.29
C PRO A 114 11.23 12.06 -15.18
N GLY A 115 10.91 12.50 -13.95
CA GLY A 115 9.97 13.60 -13.69
C GLY A 115 10.38 14.97 -14.26
N ARG A 116 11.69 15.28 -14.32
CA ARG A 116 12.20 16.59 -14.76
C ARG A 116 11.91 16.91 -16.23
N LYS A 117 11.78 15.87 -17.07
CA LYS A 117 11.64 16.00 -18.54
C LYS A 117 10.20 15.96 -19.02
N ILE A 118 9.23 15.73 -18.10
CA ILE A 118 7.81 15.54 -18.44
C ILE A 118 7.02 16.70 -17.87
N GLY A 119 6.62 17.60 -18.77
CA GLY A 119 5.90 18.83 -18.49
C GLY A 119 4.42 18.74 -18.80
N VAL A 120 3.66 19.78 -18.41
CA VAL A 120 2.25 19.93 -18.79
C VAL A 120 2.14 20.02 -20.31
N GLY A 121 1.15 19.34 -20.90
CA GLY A 121 0.94 19.19 -22.33
C GLY A 121 1.69 17.99 -22.96
N GLU A 122 2.64 17.36 -22.24
CA GLU A 122 3.33 16.18 -22.75
C GLU A 122 2.38 14.97 -22.83
N LYS A 123 2.38 14.29 -23.98
CA LYS A 123 1.66 13.04 -24.17
C LYS A 123 2.55 11.83 -23.89
N ILE A 124 1.95 10.81 -23.28
CA ILE A 124 2.61 9.54 -22.96
C ILE A 124 1.79 8.42 -23.60
N PHE A 125 2.46 7.56 -24.35
CA PHE A 125 1.90 6.43 -25.07
C PHE A 125 2.29 5.13 -24.37
N PHE A 126 1.33 4.23 -24.15
CA PHE A 126 1.53 2.94 -23.51
C PHE A 126 1.09 1.82 -24.46
N SER A 127 1.94 0.80 -24.59
CA SER A 127 1.69 -0.37 -25.44
C SER A 127 2.10 -1.68 -24.73
N ALA A 128 1.59 -2.80 -25.22
CA ALA A 128 2.02 -4.11 -24.72
C ALA A 128 3.50 -4.36 -24.98
N ALA A 129 4.09 -3.80 -26.03
CA ALA A 129 5.52 -3.91 -26.30
C ALA A 129 6.36 -3.21 -25.25
N ASP A 130 5.92 -2.04 -24.73
CA ASP A 130 6.61 -1.30 -23.67
C ASP A 130 6.55 -2.07 -22.34
N SER A 131 5.40 -2.65 -22.05
CA SER A 131 5.20 -3.52 -20.89
C SER A 131 6.13 -4.74 -20.92
N ALA A 132 6.21 -5.45 -22.05
CA ALA A 132 7.08 -6.62 -22.19
C ALA A 132 8.58 -6.26 -22.07
N ARG A 133 8.99 -5.12 -22.64
CA ARG A 133 10.39 -4.64 -22.54
C ARG A 133 10.77 -4.23 -21.12
N ALA A 134 9.82 -3.82 -20.32
CA ALA A 134 10.07 -3.45 -18.91
C ALA A 134 10.61 -4.63 -18.09
N LEU A 135 10.13 -5.84 -18.38
CA LEU A 135 10.59 -7.06 -17.73
C LEU A 135 12.01 -7.47 -18.15
N ALA A 136 12.50 -6.98 -19.30
CA ALA A 136 13.79 -7.36 -19.87
C ALA A 136 14.96 -6.45 -19.45
N ALA A 137 14.70 -5.19 -19.07
CA ALA A 137 15.75 -4.23 -18.67
C ALA A 137 15.22 -3.13 -17.77
N PRO A 138 15.81 -2.90 -16.56
CA PRO A 138 15.39 -1.84 -15.65
C PRO A 138 15.59 -0.45 -16.25
N VAL A 139 14.68 0.49 -15.91
CA VAL A 139 14.70 1.90 -16.38
C VAL A 139 15.99 2.65 -16.04
N SER A 140 16.76 2.18 -15.05
CA SER A 140 18.03 2.80 -14.62
C SER A 140 19.20 2.54 -15.58
N ALA A 141 19.12 1.51 -16.43
CA ALA A 141 20.08 1.29 -17.49
C ALA A 141 19.69 2.19 -18.66
N ALA A 142 20.41 3.29 -18.88
CA ALA A 142 20.37 4.03 -20.13
C ALA A 142 20.81 3.08 -21.25
N SER A 143 19.86 2.36 -21.84
CA SER A 143 20.13 1.56 -23.02
C SER A 143 20.47 2.50 -24.16
N PRO A 144 21.54 2.27 -24.92
CA PRO A 144 21.79 2.99 -26.17
C PRO A 144 20.55 2.82 -27.05
N SER A 145 20.09 3.92 -27.65
CA SER A 145 18.98 3.91 -28.60
C SER A 145 19.23 2.85 -29.68
N GLU A 146 18.25 2.00 -29.91
CA GLU A 146 18.24 1.21 -31.13
C GLU A 146 18.18 2.12 -32.35
N PRO A 147 18.89 1.86 -33.44
CA PRO A 147 18.98 2.75 -34.61
C PRO A 147 17.64 2.97 -35.38
N ASN A 148 16.55 2.34 -34.95
CA ASN A 148 15.20 2.46 -35.50
C ASN A 148 14.21 2.92 -34.41
N ASP A 149 14.36 4.14 -33.89
CA ASP A 149 13.36 4.73 -33.00
C ASP A 149 12.09 5.08 -33.82
N PRO A 150 10.91 4.46 -33.53
CA PRO A 150 9.69 4.79 -34.23
C PRO A 150 9.31 6.24 -33.91
N GLY A 151 9.08 7.06 -34.93
CA GLY A 151 8.66 8.44 -34.73
C GLY A 151 7.37 8.54 -33.91
N SER A 152 7.11 9.71 -33.30
CA SER A 152 5.95 9.97 -32.42
C SER A 152 4.60 9.49 -33.01
N ALA A 153 4.42 9.59 -34.36
CA ALA A 153 3.22 9.10 -35.03
C ALA A 153 3.07 7.57 -34.97
N ALA A 154 4.18 6.82 -35.11
CA ALA A 154 4.15 5.36 -35.01
C ALA A 154 3.92 4.89 -33.57
N LEU A 155 4.47 5.59 -32.57
CA LEU A 155 4.21 5.33 -31.15
C LEU A 155 2.73 5.57 -30.80
N ALA A 156 2.15 6.67 -31.31
CA ALA A 156 0.73 6.97 -31.12
C ALA A 156 -0.19 5.93 -31.78
N GLN A 157 0.18 5.43 -32.95
CA GLN A 157 -0.60 4.41 -33.68
C GLN A 157 -0.53 3.03 -33.00
N ALA A 158 0.58 2.70 -32.33
CA ALA A 158 0.75 1.44 -31.59
C ALA A 158 0.21 1.52 -30.16
N ALA A 159 -0.16 2.70 -29.66
CA ALA A 159 -0.61 2.88 -28.29
C ALA A 159 -1.99 2.25 -28.05
N GLU A 160 -2.10 1.50 -26.97
CA GLU A 160 -3.37 0.97 -26.45
C GLU A 160 -3.97 1.89 -25.38
N LEU A 161 -3.16 2.75 -24.78
CA LEU A 161 -3.57 3.75 -23.81
C LEU A 161 -2.71 5.00 -24.00
N THR A 162 -3.33 6.17 -23.95
CA THR A 162 -2.67 7.47 -24.09
C THR A 162 -3.03 8.35 -22.90
N ALA A 163 -2.05 9.06 -22.35
CA ALA A 163 -2.25 10.05 -21.30
C ALA A 163 -1.63 11.39 -21.68
N GLU A 164 -2.26 12.48 -21.25
CA GLU A 164 -1.72 13.83 -21.30
C GLU A 164 -1.40 14.31 -19.88
N VAL A 165 -0.27 14.94 -19.70
CA VAL A 165 0.09 15.60 -18.43
C VAL A 165 -0.64 16.94 -18.37
N ILE A 166 -1.62 17.06 -17.48
CA ILE A 166 -2.45 18.27 -17.30
C ILE A 166 -2.06 19.09 -16.07
N GLY A 167 -1.23 18.55 -15.17
CA GLY A 167 -0.80 19.23 -13.96
C GLY A 167 0.51 18.71 -13.40
N ARG A 168 1.11 19.49 -12.50
CA ARG A 168 2.31 19.15 -11.75
C ARG A 168 2.04 19.29 -10.26
N GLY A 169 2.45 18.29 -9.48
CA GLY A 169 2.53 18.32 -8.02
C GLY A 169 3.97 18.36 -7.53
N GLU A 170 4.13 18.18 -6.24
CA GLU A 170 5.44 18.08 -5.58
C GLU A 170 6.08 16.69 -5.81
N PHE A 171 7.38 16.56 -5.52
CA PHE A 171 8.14 15.29 -5.51
C PHE A 171 7.99 14.41 -6.77
N GLY A 172 7.80 15.01 -7.94
CA GLY A 172 7.65 14.27 -9.20
C GLY A 172 6.23 13.87 -9.54
N GLU A 173 5.26 14.26 -8.74
CA GLU A 173 3.84 14.01 -9.00
C GLU A 173 3.36 14.74 -10.25
N ARG A 174 2.46 14.10 -10.99
CA ARG A 174 1.77 14.66 -12.17
C ARG A 174 0.29 14.35 -12.08
N THR A 175 -0.51 15.22 -12.63
CA THR A 175 -1.90 14.92 -12.97
C THR A 175 -1.96 14.50 -14.43
N LEU A 176 -2.45 13.30 -14.68
CA LEU A 176 -2.60 12.70 -15.98
C LEU A 176 -4.07 12.62 -16.35
N ARG A 177 -4.40 13.01 -17.60
CA ARG A 177 -5.71 12.75 -18.20
C ARG A 177 -5.53 11.68 -19.28
N PHE A 178 -6.23 10.57 -19.13
CA PHE A 178 -6.23 9.48 -20.10
C PHE A 178 -7.27 9.73 -21.19
N GLU A 179 -6.93 9.35 -22.42
CA GLU A 179 -7.93 9.27 -23.47
C GLU A 179 -8.97 8.18 -23.16
N PRO A 180 -10.25 8.40 -23.47
CA PRO A 180 -11.30 7.42 -23.17
C PRO A 180 -11.04 6.07 -23.83
N VAL A 181 -11.10 5.00 -23.03
CA VAL A 181 -11.07 3.61 -23.50
C VAL A 181 -12.31 2.87 -22.97
N PRO A 182 -12.79 1.82 -23.65
CA PRO A 182 -14.00 1.11 -23.25
C PRO A 182 -14.00 0.61 -21.80
N ASN A 183 -12.84 0.15 -21.32
CA ASN A 183 -12.66 -0.27 -19.93
C ASN A 183 -11.24 0.05 -19.49
N PHE A 184 -11.08 1.13 -18.73
CA PHE A 184 -9.78 1.60 -18.25
C PHE A 184 -9.03 0.55 -17.43
N PHE A 185 -9.69 -0.03 -16.43
CA PHE A 185 -9.04 -1.01 -15.57
C PHE A 185 -8.67 -2.30 -16.32
N ALA A 186 -9.47 -2.75 -17.28
CA ALA A 186 -9.11 -3.90 -18.11
C ALA A 186 -7.88 -3.60 -19.00
N THR A 187 -7.78 -2.37 -19.52
CA THR A 187 -6.60 -1.94 -20.29
C THR A 187 -5.36 -1.87 -19.40
N VAL A 188 -5.48 -1.28 -18.21
CA VAL A 188 -4.40 -1.21 -17.23
C VAL A 188 -4.02 -2.61 -16.73
N GLU A 189 -4.96 -3.52 -16.54
CA GLU A 189 -4.69 -4.92 -16.18
C GLU A 189 -3.81 -5.62 -17.23
N LYS A 190 -4.03 -5.31 -18.50
CA LYS A 190 -3.23 -5.85 -19.60
C LYS A 190 -1.83 -5.25 -19.70
N LEU A 191 -1.71 -3.94 -19.56
CA LEU A 191 -0.47 -3.18 -19.79
C LEU A 191 0.38 -3.00 -18.53
N GLY A 192 -0.23 -3.05 -17.37
CA GLY A 192 0.38 -2.66 -16.12
C GLY A 192 1.14 -3.76 -15.41
N HIS A 193 1.97 -3.34 -14.50
CA HIS A 193 2.80 -4.12 -13.61
C HIS A 193 2.36 -3.93 -12.16
N VAL A 194 2.54 -4.97 -11.34
CA VAL A 194 2.25 -4.90 -9.92
C VAL A 194 3.13 -3.84 -9.26
N PRO A 195 2.55 -2.87 -8.54
CA PRO A 195 3.31 -1.80 -7.91
C PRO A 195 4.01 -2.28 -6.63
N LEU A 196 4.99 -3.20 -6.78
CA LEU A 196 5.76 -3.65 -5.64
C LEU A 196 6.43 -2.47 -4.93
N PRO A 197 6.46 -2.45 -3.60
CA PRO A 197 7.11 -1.39 -2.82
C PRO A 197 8.61 -1.27 -3.15
N PRO A 198 9.20 -0.06 -2.99
CA PRO A 198 10.58 0.20 -3.43
C PRO A 198 11.68 -0.60 -2.71
N TYR A 199 11.37 -1.19 -1.53
CA TYR A 199 12.30 -2.06 -0.81
C TYR A 199 12.32 -3.50 -1.34
N ILE A 200 11.42 -3.87 -2.24
CA ILE A 200 11.49 -5.08 -3.04
C ILE A 200 12.31 -4.72 -4.28
N ALA A 201 13.60 -5.04 -4.25
CA ALA A 201 14.59 -4.60 -5.25
C ALA A 201 14.59 -5.50 -6.49
N ARG A 202 13.41 -5.87 -7.00
CA ARG A 202 13.22 -6.66 -8.21
C ARG A 202 12.00 -6.18 -8.98
N GLU A 203 11.94 -6.48 -10.27
CA GLU A 203 10.72 -6.32 -11.06
C GLU A 203 9.64 -7.30 -10.61
N ASP A 204 8.39 -6.97 -10.92
CA ASP A 204 7.27 -7.86 -10.64
C ASP A 204 7.30 -9.09 -11.58
N ARG A 205 6.73 -10.18 -11.08
CA ARG A 205 6.57 -11.45 -11.79
C ARG A 205 5.08 -11.76 -11.96
N PRO A 206 4.67 -12.61 -12.90
CA PRO A 206 3.26 -12.99 -13.06
C PRO A 206 2.60 -13.45 -11.76
N GLU A 207 3.35 -14.17 -10.90
CA GLU A 207 2.86 -14.66 -9.61
C GLU A 207 2.54 -13.55 -8.62
N ASP A 208 3.20 -12.37 -8.72
CA ASP A 208 2.93 -11.25 -7.83
C ASP A 208 1.51 -10.69 -8.01
N ARG A 209 0.89 -10.86 -9.18
CA ARG A 209 -0.52 -10.47 -9.41
C ARG A 209 -1.47 -11.15 -8.43
N GLU A 210 -1.18 -12.40 -8.06
CA GLU A 210 -1.93 -13.16 -7.08
C GLU A 210 -1.32 -13.05 -5.68
N ARG A 211 0.02 -13.08 -5.58
CA ARG A 211 0.72 -13.10 -4.27
C ARG A 211 0.67 -11.76 -3.56
N TYR A 212 0.69 -10.64 -4.29
CA TYR A 212 0.53 -9.28 -3.73
C TYR A 212 -0.95 -8.87 -3.64
N GLN A 213 -1.81 -9.84 -3.28
CA GLN A 213 -3.25 -9.70 -3.13
C GLN A 213 -3.71 -10.52 -1.93
N THR A 214 -4.67 -10.01 -1.15
CA THR A 214 -5.31 -10.80 -0.10
C THR A 214 -6.31 -11.79 -0.70
N VAL A 215 -6.54 -12.93 -0.04
CA VAL A 215 -7.51 -13.94 -0.51
C VAL A 215 -8.96 -13.47 -0.41
N TYR A 216 -9.20 -12.36 0.27
CA TYR A 216 -10.50 -11.74 0.46
C TYR A 216 -10.62 -10.38 -0.26
N ALA A 217 -9.66 -10.03 -1.14
CA ALA A 217 -9.76 -8.83 -1.96
C ALA A 217 -10.98 -8.89 -2.88
N ARG A 218 -11.78 -7.83 -2.89
CA ARG A 218 -13.03 -7.77 -3.68
C ARG A 218 -12.79 -7.10 -5.03
N ALA A 219 -13.38 -7.65 -6.08
CA ALA A 219 -13.24 -7.10 -7.43
C ALA A 219 -13.78 -5.66 -7.52
N GLU A 220 -14.88 -5.37 -6.85
CA GLU A 220 -15.52 -4.05 -6.78
C GLU A 220 -14.71 -3.02 -5.96
N ALA A 221 -13.77 -3.49 -5.12
CA ALA A 221 -12.90 -2.64 -4.31
C ALA A 221 -11.52 -2.39 -4.96
N ILE A 222 -11.46 -2.43 -6.30
CA ILE A 222 -10.24 -2.14 -7.07
C ILE A 222 -9.88 -0.65 -6.97
N GLY A 223 -8.59 -0.32 -6.83
CA GLY A 223 -8.11 1.06 -6.74
C GLY A 223 -6.93 1.25 -5.81
N SER A 224 -6.52 0.19 -5.10
CA SER A 224 -5.34 0.22 -4.23
C SER A 224 -4.05 0.06 -5.03
N VAL A 225 -3.03 0.85 -4.71
CA VAL A 225 -1.68 0.72 -5.29
C VAL A 225 -0.74 -0.06 -4.38
N ALA A 226 -1.18 -0.43 -3.20
CA ALA A 226 -0.47 -1.33 -2.31
C ALA A 226 -1.43 -2.29 -1.62
N ALA A 227 -0.98 -3.51 -1.37
CA ALA A 227 -1.76 -4.49 -0.64
C ALA A 227 -1.87 -4.15 0.85
N PRO A 228 -2.98 -4.46 1.53
CA PRO A 228 -3.04 -4.48 2.99
C PRO A 228 -2.24 -5.69 3.51
N THR A 229 -0.92 -5.50 3.65
CA THR A 229 0.08 -6.57 3.72
C THR A 229 -0.09 -7.55 4.89
N ALA A 230 -0.63 -7.11 6.03
CA ALA A 230 -0.98 -8.01 7.13
C ALA A 230 -2.05 -9.05 6.75
N GLY A 231 -2.81 -8.77 5.68
CA GLY A 231 -3.78 -9.70 5.12
C GLY A 231 -3.20 -10.77 4.20
N LEU A 232 -1.93 -10.63 3.78
CA LEU A 232 -1.29 -11.57 2.86
C LEU A 232 -1.01 -12.94 3.49
N HIS A 233 -1.03 -13.05 4.80
CA HIS A 233 -0.83 -14.28 5.54
C HIS A 233 -2.05 -15.21 5.52
N PHE A 234 -3.24 -14.66 5.29
CA PHE A 234 -4.49 -15.42 5.34
C PHE A 234 -4.62 -16.38 4.16
N THR A 235 -5.21 -17.52 4.45
CA THR A 235 -5.72 -18.48 3.47
C THR A 235 -7.24 -18.64 3.65
N PRO A 236 -7.96 -19.16 2.65
CA PRO A 236 -9.38 -19.47 2.82
C PRO A 236 -9.64 -20.40 4.01
N GLN A 237 -8.74 -21.35 4.28
CA GLN A 237 -8.86 -22.28 5.41
C GLN A 237 -8.75 -21.55 6.74
N ILE A 238 -7.75 -20.68 6.95
CA ILE A 238 -7.61 -19.87 8.18
C ILE A 238 -8.86 -19.02 8.43
N LEU A 239 -9.45 -18.43 7.38
CA LEU A 239 -10.69 -17.67 7.52
C LEU A 239 -11.89 -18.56 7.91
N ALA A 240 -11.94 -19.81 7.44
CA ALA A 240 -12.94 -20.78 7.85
C ALA A 240 -12.75 -21.17 9.31
N ASP A 241 -11.52 -21.52 9.72
CA ASP A 241 -11.20 -21.89 11.11
C ASP A 241 -11.53 -20.75 12.10
N ILE A 242 -11.31 -19.50 11.70
CA ILE A 242 -11.67 -18.31 12.49
C ILE A 242 -13.20 -18.24 12.69
N ARG A 243 -13.98 -18.44 11.62
CA ARG A 243 -15.45 -18.43 11.71
C ARG A 243 -15.99 -19.58 12.56
N GLU A 244 -15.42 -20.78 12.44
CA GLU A 244 -15.79 -21.97 13.25
C GLU A 244 -15.55 -21.74 14.74
N ARG A 245 -14.61 -20.89 15.11
CA ARG A 245 -14.37 -20.46 16.50
C ARG A 245 -15.39 -19.45 17.03
N GLY A 246 -16.36 -19.04 16.22
CA GLY A 246 -17.36 -18.05 16.61
C GLY A 246 -16.84 -16.60 16.54
N VAL A 247 -15.81 -16.33 15.74
CA VAL A 247 -15.32 -14.98 15.46
C VAL A 247 -16.10 -14.42 14.27
N GLU A 248 -16.67 -13.24 14.44
CA GLU A 248 -17.30 -12.52 13.35
C GLU A 248 -16.25 -11.81 12.49
N ILE A 249 -16.52 -11.70 11.18
CA ILE A 249 -15.65 -11.00 10.23
C ILE A 249 -16.43 -9.83 9.61
N ALA A 250 -15.89 -8.63 9.73
CA ALA A 250 -16.34 -7.44 9.02
C ALA A 250 -15.27 -6.98 8.02
N GLU A 251 -15.73 -6.39 6.91
CA GLU A 251 -14.84 -5.87 5.89
C GLU A 251 -15.11 -4.39 5.66
N LEU A 252 -14.03 -3.64 5.52
CA LEU A 252 -14.03 -2.26 5.03
C LEU A 252 -13.11 -2.16 3.80
N THR A 253 -13.20 -1.07 3.08
CA THR A 253 -12.28 -0.77 1.99
C THR A 253 -11.47 0.49 2.33
N LEU A 254 -10.15 0.41 2.25
CA LEU A 254 -9.27 1.57 2.21
C LEU A 254 -8.29 1.37 1.05
N HIS A 255 -8.26 2.32 0.14
CA HIS A 255 -7.32 2.31 -0.97
C HIS A 255 -5.97 2.83 -0.48
N VAL A 256 -5.03 1.89 -0.32
CA VAL A 256 -3.68 2.19 0.16
C VAL A 256 -2.91 2.92 -0.93
N GLY A 257 -2.45 4.12 -0.61
CA GLY A 257 -1.59 4.93 -1.46
C GLY A 257 -0.09 4.68 -1.22
N LEU A 258 0.75 5.22 -2.10
CA LEU A 258 2.21 5.13 -1.95
C LEU A 258 2.75 5.92 -0.75
N GLY A 259 1.99 6.87 -0.21
CA GLY A 259 2.37 7.65 0.97
C GLY A 259 2.69 6.80 2.20
N THR A 260 2.10 5.60 2.29
CA THR A 260 2.37 4.64 3.37
C THR A 260 3.83 4.14 3.38
N PHE A 261 4.53 4.20 2.23
CA PHE A 261 5.92 3.76 2.10
C PHE A 261 6.91 4.93 2.01
N GLN A 262 6.45 6.17 2.10
CA GLN A 262 7.34 7.31 2.04
C GLN A 262 8.09 7.48 3.37
N PRO A 263 9.41 7.77 3.33
CA PRO A 263 10.17 8.10 4.52
C PRO A 263 9.62 9.35 5.21
N VAL A 264 9.73 9.39 6.52
CA VAL A 264 9.45 10.60 7.30
C VAL A 264 10.63 11.56 7.17
N HIS A 265 10.39 12.79 6.68
CA HIS A 265 11.42 13.79 6.39
C HIS A 265 11.53 14.90 7.44
N VAL A 266 10.76 14.80 8.52
CA VAL A 266 10.78 15.76 9.64
C VAL A 266 11.54 15.17 10.83
N GLU A 267 12.04 16.03 11.72
CA GLU A 267 12.68 15.60 12.96
C GLU A 267 11.69 15.31 14.08
N ASN A 268 10.66 16.15 14.19
CA ASN A 268 9.59 16.00 15.18
C ASN A 268 8.40 15.24 14.59
N VAL A 269 7.96 14.21 15.29
CA VAL A 269 6.84 13.35 14.86
C VAL A 269 5.58 14.18 14.61
N GLU A 270 5.31 15.17 15.46
CA GLU A 270 4.12 16.01 15.43
C GLU A 270 4.01 16.90 14.18
N GLU A 271 5.13 17.15 13.49
CA GLU A 271 5.19 17.98 12.27
C GLU A 271 4.86 17.17 11.01
N HIS A 272 4.86 15.83 11.12
CA HIS A 272 4.59 14.96 9.97
C HIS A 272 3.12 14.96 9.59
N LYS A 273 2.85 15.09 8.28
CA LYS A 273 1.50 15.01 7.70
C LYS A 273 1.40 13.80 6.81
N LEU A 274 0.41 12.97 7.05
CA LEU A 274 0.12 11.83 6.20
C LEU A 274 -0.72 12.24 4.98
N HIS A 275 -0.50 11.53 3.89
CA HIS A 275 -1.40 11.60 2.74
C HIS A 275 -2.79 11.06 3.10
N ARG A 276 -3.81 11.66 2.49
CA ARG A 276 -5.18 11.21 2.62
C ARG A 276 -5.37 9.92 1.85
N GLU A 277 -6.05 8.96 2.45
CA GLU A 277 -6.41 7.69 1.84
C GLU A 277 -7.92 7.53 1.84
N SER A 278 -8.48 7.24 0.64
CA SER A 278 -9.92 7.05 0.49
C SER A 278 -10.37 5.74 1.11
N PHE A 279 -11.44 5.77 1.89
CA PHE A 279 -12.03 4.58 2.50
C PHE A 279 -13.54 4.52 2.29
N SER A 280 -14.10 3.34 2.47
CA SER A 280 -15.53 3.15 2.60
C SER A 280 -15.86 2.06 3.63
N ILE A 281 -16.94 2.29 4.38
CA ILE A 281 -17.50 1.36 5.36
C ILE A 281 -18.96 1.14 4.98
N SER A 282 -19.35 -0.09 4.71
CA SER A 282 -20.74 -0.43 4.38
C SER A 282 -21.64 -0.33 5.62
N ASP A 283 -22.95 -0.17 5.41
CA ASP A 283 -23.95 -0.21 6.50
C ASP A 283 -23.86 -1.50 7.32
N ALA A 284 -23.62 -2.64 6.66
CA ALA A 284 -23.47 -3.93 7.33
C ALA A 284 -22.24 -3.94 8.24
N ALA A 285 -21.09 -3.48 7.74
CA ALA A 285 -19.85 -3.41 8.52
C ALA A 285 -19.99 -2.43 9.70
N ALA A 286 -20.56 -1.24 9.48
CA ALA A 286 -20.78 -0.26 10.54
C ALA A 286 -21.67 -0.83 11.65
N ARG A 287 -22.78 -1.54 11.30
CA ARG A 287 -23.63 -2.22 12.28
C ARG A 287 -22.91 -3.31 13.06
N GLN A 288 -22.08 -4.14 12.40
CA GLN A 288 -21.29 -5.18 13.07
C GLN A 288 -20.27 -4.56 14.05
N ILE A 289 -19.54 -3.53 13.63
CA ILE A 289 -18.57 -2.82 14.46
C ILE A 289 -19.25 -2.19 15.68
N ASN A 290 -20.34 -1.44 15.46
CA ASN A 290 -21.05 -0.76 16.54
C ASN A 290 -21.68 -1.74 17.52
N ARG A 291 -22.20 -2.88 17.06
CA ARG A 291 -22.68 -3.95 17.93
C ARG A 291 -21.55 -4.53 18.78
N ALA A 292 -20.41 -4.83 18.19
CA ALA A 292 -19.25 -5.34 18.94
C ALA A 292 -18.79 -4.35 20.02
N LEU A 293 -18.76 -3.04 19.69
CA LEU A 293 -18.42 -1.99 20.65
C LEU A 293 -19.43 -1.87 21.80
N ALA A 294 -20.74 -1.88 21.48
CA ALA A 294 -21.80 -1.84 22.49
C ALA A 294 -21.79 -3.05 23.42
N GLU A 295 -21.47 -4.23 22.90
CA GLU A 295 -21.35 -5.48 23.63
C GLU A 295 -19.96 -5.64 24.32
N LYS A 296 -19.08 -4.63 24.19
CA LYS A 296 -17.69 -4.65 24.71
C LYS A 296 -16.88 -5.84 24.24
N ARG A 297 -17.17 -6.33 23.04
CA ARG A 297 -16.39 -7.38 22.40
C ARG A 297 -15.08 -6.81 21.86
N ARG A 298 -14.06 -7.63 21.79
CA ARG A 298 -12.76 -7.26 21.25
C ARG A 298 -12.86 -7.05 19.73
N VAL A 299 -12.41 -5.89 19.25
CA VAL A 299 -12.29 -5.56 17.82
C VAL A 299 -10.83 -5.76 17.42
N VAL A 300 -10.58 -6.72 16.56
CA VAL A 300 -9.25 -7.10 16.08
C VAL A 300 -9.04 -6.52 14.68
N ALA A 301 -8.14 -5.56 14.54
CA ALA A 301 -7.82 -4.97 13.26
C ALA A 301 -6.70 -5.74 12.55
N VAL A 302 -6.89 -6.04 11.26
CA VAL A 302 -5.85 -6.62 10.40
C VAL A 302 -5.24 -5.50 9.56
N GLY A 303 -4.00 -5.15 9.90
CA GLY A 303 -3.22 -4.09 9.27
C GLY A 303 -3.43 -2.69 9.87
N THR A 304 -2.38 -1.89 9.79
CA THR A 304 -2.39 -0.49 10.26
C THR A 304 -3.37 0.39 9.49
N THR A 305 -3.66 0.07 8.22
CA THR A 305 -4.68 0.75 7.40
C THR A 305 -6.08 0.57 7.97
N THR A 306 -6.42 -0.64 8.43
CA THR A 306 -7.68 -0.93 9.10
C THR A 306 -7.81 -0.14 10.41
N VAL A 307 -6.73 -0.09 11.22
CA VAL A 307 -6.70 0.73 12.44
C VAL A 307 -6.99 2.18 12.13
N ARG A 308 -6.27 2.77 11.15
CA ARG A 308 -6.45 4.18 10.77
C ARG A 308 -7.87 4.48 10.33
N THR A 309 -8.46 3.61 9.52
CA THR A 309 -9.85 3.78 9.05
C THR A 309 -10.84 3.77 10.21
N LEU A 310 -10.73 2.77 11.09
CA LEU A 310 -11.65 2.63 12.22
C LEU A 310 -11.56 3.79 13.21
N GLU A 311 -10.34 4.17 13.59
CA GLU A 311 -10.11 5.25 14.55
C GLU A 311 -10.46 6.60 13.95
N PHE A 312 -10.18 6.84 12.65
CA PHE A 312 -10.62 8.04 11.95
C PHE A 312 -12.14 8.13 11.89
N ALA A 313 -12.82 7.08 11.43
CA ALA A 313 -14.28 7.07 11.34
C ALA A 313 -14.95 7.29 12.71
N ALA A 314 -14.39 6.71 13.78
CA ALA A 314 -14.88 6.91 15.13
C ALA A 314 -14.58 8.33 15.66
N SER A 315 -13.51 8.98 15.20
CA SER A 315 -13.19 10.36 15.60
C SER A 315 -14.18 11.40 15.05
N GLN A 316 -14.81 11.07 13.92
CA GLN A 316 -15.82 11.94 13.29
C GLN A 316 -17.18 11.93 14.00
N ASN A 317 -17.41 10.98 14.92
CA ASN A 317 -18.66 10.81 15.64
C ASN A 317 -18.53 11.24 17.10
N ALA A 318 -19.61 11.79 17.64
CA ALA A 318 -19.76 11.94 19.08
C ALA A 318 -19.83 10.54 19.74
N LEU A 319 -19.38 10.44 20.99
CA LEU A 319 -19.63 9.23 21.77
C LEU A 319 -21.14 9.03 21.94
N SER A 320 -21.58 7.77 21.98
CA SER A 320 -22.96 7.43 22.28
C SER A 320 -23.35 7.92 23.68
N SER A 321 -24.63 7.92 24.01
CA SER A 321 -25.12 8.25 25.34
C SER A 321 -24.52 7.38 26.47
N ALA A 322 -24.04 6.17 26.12
CA ALA A 322 -23.32 5.28 27.02
C ALA A 322 -21.78 5.54 27.04
N GLY A 323 -21.28 6.59 26.40
CA GLY A 323 -19.85 6.90 26.29
C GLY A 323 -19.06 5.98 25.36
N THR A 324 -19.73 5.16 24.53
CA THR A 324 -19.11 4.21 23.59
C THR A 324 -18.85 4.90 22.25
N ALA A 325 -17.71 4.65 21.64
CA ALA A 325 -17.42 5.08 20.27
C ALA A 325 -18.38 4.44 19.26
N THR A 326 -18.67 5.16 18.18
CA THR A 326 -19.48 4.66 17.08
C THR A 326 -18.78 4.93 15.75
N VAL A 327 -19.05 4.09 14.76
CA VAL A 327 -18.54 4.20 13.39
C VAL A 327 -19.74 4.37 12.45
N SER A 328 -19.71 5.40 11.61
CA SER A 328 -20.74 5.62 10.58
C SER A 328 -20.40 4.88 9.29
N ALA A 329 -21.43 4.38 8.62
CA ALA A 329 -21.29 3.93 7.24
C ALA A 329 -21.05 5.12 6.30
N GLY A 330 -20.38 4.86 5.18
CA GLY A 330 -20.12 5.88 4.15
C GLY A 330 -18.70 5.81 3.63
N ALA A 331 -18.41 6.72 2.71
CA ALA A 331 -17.07 6.94 2.15
C ALA A 331 -16.46 8.21 2.72
N GLY A 332 -15.13 8.25 2.80
CA GLY A 332 -14.39 9.41 3.30
C GLY A 332 -12.91 9.32 2.97
N GLU A 333 -12.15 10.28 3.48
CA GLU A 333 -10.69 10.34 3.37
C GLU A 333 -10.07 10.35 4.76
N ALA A 334 -9.27 9.34 5.08
CA ALA A 334 -8.54 9.26 6.35
C ALA A 334 -7.17 9.91 6.22
N ASP A 335 -6.90 10.91 7.06
CA ASP A 335 -5.61 11.61 7.17
C ASP A 335 -5.01 11.54 8.58
N ILE A 336 -5.59 10.71 9.43
CA ILE A 336 -5.15 10.56 10.81
C ILE A 336 -3.73 9.99 10.90
N PHE A 337 -2.88 10.67 11.67
CA PHE A 337 -1.55 10.19 12.04
C PHE A 337 -1.56 9.70 13.49
N ILE A 338 -1.30 8.42 13.67
CA ILE A 338 -1.33 7.75 14.97
C ILE A 338 0.10 7.52 15.44
N TYR A 339 0.46 8.10 16.59
CA TYR A 339 1.74 7.98 17.27
C TYR A 339 1.54 7.92 18.79
N PRO A 340 2.55 7.60 19.61
CA PRO A 340 2.40 7.46 21.06
C PRO A 340 1.73 8.66 21.72
N GLY A 341 0.75 8.37 22.59
CA GLY A 341 -0.18 9.35 23.17
C GLY A 341 -1.57 9.31 22.56
N PHE A 342 -1.75 8.64 21.40
CA PHE A 342 -3.06 8.45 20.78
C PHE A 342 -3.96 7.54 21.65
N LYS A 343 -5.24 7.90 21.76
CA LYS A 343 -6.24 7.14 22.52
C LYS A 343 -7.12 6.34 21.55
N PHE A 344 -6.89 5.04 21.47
CA PHE A 344 -7.70 4.13 20.68
C PHE A 344 -9.12 4.02 21.27
N ARG A 345 -10.12 4.09 20.40
CA ARG A 345 -11.54 4.07 20.75
C ARG A 345 -12.26 2.81 20.27
N VAL A 346 -11.75 2.19 19.22
CA VAL A 346 -12.36 1.05 18.53
C VAL A 346 -11.49 -0.19 18.61
N VAL A 347 -10.19 -0.07 18.30
CA VAL A 347 -9.32 -1.22 18.12
C VAL A 347 -8.79 -1.72 19.46
N SER A 348 -9.02 -3.01 19.74
CA SER A 348 -8.58 -3.69 20.97
C SER A 348 -7.39 -4.60 20.76
N ALA A 349 -7.20 -5.15 19.55
CA ALA A 349 -6.06 -5.96 19.16
C ALA A 349 -5.66 -5.68 17.71
N LEU A 350 -4.39 -5.89 17.39
CA LEU A 350 -3.81 -5.54 16.08
C LEU A 350 -2.94 -6.69 15.56
N LEU A 351 -3.25 -7.15 14.35
CA LEU A 351 -2.35 -7.95 13.53
C LEU A 351 -1.65 -7.04 12.52
N THR A 352 -0.32 -7.03 12.49
CA THR A 352 0.46 -6.18 11.59
C THR A 352 1.76 -6.87 11.16
N ASN A 353 2.35 -6.47 10.02
CA ASN A 353 3.71 -6.87 9.66
C ASN A 353 4.74 -6.11 10.49
N PHE A 354 6.00 -6.54 10.42
CA PHE A 354 7.12 -5.75 10.91
C PHE A 354 7.42 -4.58 9.95
N HIS A 355 7.69 -3.40 10.52
CA HIS A 355 7.83 -2.14 9.79
C HIS A 355 9.27 -1.62 9.79
N LEU A 356 9.56 -0.65 8.90
CA LEU A 356 10.85 0.02 8.80
C LEU A 356 11.17 0.85 10.06
N PRO A 357 12.46 1.00 10.37
CA PRO A 357 12.92 2.05 11.27
C PRO A 357 12.38 3.42 10.85
N LYS A 358 12.04 4.26 11.82
CA LYS A 358 11.55 5.65 11.64
C LYS A 358 10.26 5.78 10.80
N SER A 359 9.53 4.67 10.55
CA SER A 359 8.31 4.72 9.76
C SER A 359 7.07 5.11 10.58
N THR A 360 6.11 5.74 9.92
CA THR A 360 4.80 6.06 10.53
C THR A 360 4.06 4.83 11.02
N LEU A 361 4.29 3.68 10.40
CA LEU A 361 3.67 2.41 10.77
C LEU A 361 4.26 1.85 12.06
N LEU A 362 5.58 1.99 12.27
CA LEU A 362 6.22 1.66 13.54
C LEU A 362 5.74 2.58 14.67
N MET A 363 5.50 3.85 14.36
CA MET A 363 4.94 4.82 15.32
C MET A 363 3.51 4.42 15.74
N LEU A 364 2.67 3.96 14.80
CA LEU A 364 1.33 3.45 15.11
C LEU A 364 1.40 2.19 15.98
N ALA A 365 2.24 1.21 15.64
CA ALA A 365 2.43 0.01 16.46
C ALA A 365 2.92 0.38 17.87
N SER A 366 3.83 1.37 17.96
CA SER A 366 4.33 1.90 19.23
C SER A 366 3.26 2.66 20.03
N ALA A 367 2.36 3.34 19.36
CA ALA A 367 1.20 3.96 20.02
C ALA A 367 0.27 2.91 20.62
N PHE A 368 0.13 1.77 19.92
CA PHE A 368 -0.79 0.71 20.32
C PHE A 368 -0.25 -0.17 21.46
N ALA A 369 1.05 -0.52 21.41
CA ALA A 369 1.66 -1.48 22.35
C ALA A 369 2.65 -0.85 23.36
N GLY A 370 2.92 0.44 23.23
CA GLY A 370 4.01 1.10 23.94
C GLY A 370 5.34 0.99 23.18
N ARG A 371 6.03 2.13 23.01
CA ARG A 371 7.26 2.21 22.22
C ARG A 371 8.33 1.23 22.68
N GLU A 372 8.61 1.20 23.97
CA GLU A 372 9.66 0.31 24.50
C GLU A 372 9.37 -1.16 24.28
N ASN A 373 8.11 -1.56 24.42
CA ASN A 373 7.66 -2.94 24.21
C ASN A 373 7.83 -3.34 22.74
N VAL A 374 7.43 -2.46 21.82
CA VAL A 374 7.59 -2.68 20.37
C VAL A 374 9.07 -2.76 20.01
N LEU A 375 9.92 -1.85 20.49
CA LEU A 375 11.35 -1.90 20.19
C LEU A 375 12.04 -3.14 20.74
N LYS A 376 11.66 -3.63 21.93
CA LYS A 376 12.13 -4.92 22.48
C LYS A 376 11.68 -6.10 21.61
N ALA A 377 10.40 -6.12 21.19
CA ALA A 377 9.88 -7.16 20.30
C ALA A 377 10.58 -7.14 18.93
N TYR A 378 10.92 -5.96 18.41
CA TYR A 378 11.66 -5.80 17.15
C TYR A 378 13.13 -6.22 17.28
N ALA A 379 13.79 -5.93 18.40
CA ALA A 379 15.14 -6.42 18.67
C ALA A 379 15.17 -7.96 18.71
N HIS A 380 14.22 -8.59 19.40
CA HIS A 380 14.03 -10.04 19.39
C HIS A 380 13.77 -10.58 17.98
N ALA A 381 12.90 -9.92 17.21
CA ALA A 381 12.60 -10.34 15.83
C ALA A 381 13.83 -10.29 14.93
N VAL A 382 14.72 -9.30 15.10
CA VAL A 382 16.00 -9.22 14.38
C VAL A 382 16.94 -10.34 14.82
N GLU A 383 17.11 -10.58 16.13
CA GLU A 383 17.95 -11.64 16.68
C GLU A 383 17.50 -13.02 16.20
N GLU A 384 16.19 -13.28 16.22
CA GLU A 384 15.57 -14.52 15.77
C GLU A 384 15.38 -14.61 14.25
N LYS A 385 15.89 -13.62 13.50
CA LYS A 385 15.85 -13.59 12.03
C LYS A 385 14.44 -13.70 11.46
N TYR A 386 13.49 -12.95 12.02
CA TYR A 386 12.20 -12.74 11.38
C TYR A 386 12.37 -11.99 10.07
N ARG A 387 11.48 -12.24 9.12
CA ARG A 387 11.43 -11.55 7.85
C ARG A 387 10.61 -10.27 8.00
N PHE A 388 11.09 -9.18 7.46
CA PHE A 388 10.48 -7.86 7.59
C PHE A 388 9.71 -7.44 6.34
N PHE A 389 8.75 -6.53 6.49
CA PHE A 389 7.93 -5.87 5.48
C PHE A 389 6.85 -6.75 4.83
N SER A 390 6.40 -6.32 3.61
CA SER A 390 5.20 -6.81 2.93
C SER A 390 5.10 -8.32 2.79
N TYR A 391 6.19 -8.97 2.42
CA TYR A 391 6.30 -10.42 2.28
C TYR A 391 6.96 -11.10 3.49
N GLY A 392 7.18 -10.33 4.54
CA GLY A 392 7.80 -10.82 5.77
C GLY A 392 6.82 -11.55 6.68
N ASP A 393 7.20 -11.60 7.94
CA ASP A 393 6.43 -12.18 9.04
C ASP A 393 5.52 -11.13 9.69
N CYS A 394 4.77 -11.51 10.70
CA CYS A 394 3.81 -10.62 11.35
C CYS A 394 3.91 -10.63 12.87
N MET A 395 3.27 -9.65 13.48
CA MET A 395 3.11 -9.50 14.91
C MET A 395 1.63 -9.36 15.25
N PHE A 396 1.16 -10.08 16.25
CA PHE A 396 -0.17 -9.91 16.85
C PHE A 396 -0.04 -9.29 18.22
N VAL A 397 -0.71 -8.17 18.43
CA VAL A 397 -0.67 -7.37 19.67
C VAL A 397 -2.04 -7.34 20.32
N GLU A 398 -2.13 -7.76 21.58
CA GLU A 398 -3.38 -7.72 22.37
C GLU A 398 -3.20 -7.22 23.80
#